data_81caf6934299ecd902cc11dc369ca839
#
_entry.id   81caf6934299ecd902cc11dc369ca839
#
_cell.length_a   1.000
_cell.length_b   1.000
_cell.length_c   1.000
_cell.angle_alpha   90.00
_cell.angle_beta   90.00
_cell.angle_gamma   90.00
#
_symmetry.space_group_name_H-M   'P 1'
#
loop_
_entity.id
_entity.type
_entity.pdbx_description
1 polymer ?
#
loop_
_entity_poly.entity_id
_entity_poly.type
_entity_poly.pdbx_seq_one_letter_code
_entity_poly.pdbx_strand_id
1 'polypeptide(L)'
;MAHRGNRVACPENTLAAFRRALADGADILETDLHVTADGHFVCIHDGTLDRTTNGRGRVAERSLADLKQFRAHYGRAEFEDEHVPTLAEVAALLPPDIALALELKTDRFLEPEVCRRLADELQAVGVRSRAVVLSFHLPRVQAVRAVAPDIPTGYITMSNPWPLVDAPLLGPFWPLLVLNPLYPLWARRLGRVTCPLDPTPDSRLWFYRLIGCDAILTDNPKATCRALGRK
;
A
#
# COMPACT_ATOMS: atom_id res chain seq x y z
N MET A 1 -6.92 6.68 -1.67
CA MET A 1 -5.65 5.94 -1.45
C MET A 1 -4.95 5.76 -2.78
N ALA A 2 -3.71 6.22 -2.89
CA ALA A 2 -2.91 6.17 -4.11
C ALA A 2 -2.10 4.87 -4.14
N HIS A 3 -2.45 3.94 -5.01
CA HIS A 3 -1.86 2.62 -5.18
C HIS A 3 -0.45 2.73 -5.77
N ARG A 4 0.58 2.50 -4.96
CA ARG A 4 2.00 2.66 -5.31
C ARG A 4 2.34 4.09 -5.79
N GLY A 5 1.66 5.10 -5.23
CA GLY A 5 1.72 6.48 -5.71
C GLY A 5 0.82 6.75 -6.92
N ASN A 6 1.16 7.77 -7.75
CA ASN A 6 0.52 7.96 -9.05
C ASN A 6 1.30 7.18 -10.11
N ARG A 7 1.00 5.89 -10.27
CA ARG A 7 1.71 5.00 -11.20
C ARG A 7 1.34 5.21 -12.67
N VAL A 8 0.32 6.01 -12.95
CA VAL A 8 0.00 6.42 -14.33
C VAL A 8 0.98 7.51 -14.81
N ALA A 9 1.29 8.46 -13.94
CA ALA A 9 2.18 9.57 -14.26
C ALA A 9 3.66 9.26 -14.04
N CYS A 10 4.00 8.40 -13.07
CA CYS A 10 5.38 8.09 -12.66
C CYS A 10 5.58 6.57 -12.52
N PRO A 11 6.83 6.07 -12.48
CA PRO A 11 7.09 4.67 -12.14
C PRO A 11 6.56 4.33 -10.74
N GLU A 12 5.88 3.19 -10.61
CA GLU A 12 5.28 2.74 -9.35
C GLU A 12 6.31 2.61 -8.22
N ASN A 13 5.88 2.83 -6.97
CA ASN A 13 6.71 2.71 -5.77
C ASN A 13 7.99 3.56 -5.78
N THR A 14 8.02 4.70 -6.49
CA THR A 14 9.12 5.65 -6.49
C THR A 14 8.78 6.93 -5.72
N LEU A 15 9.80 7.69 -5.30
CA LEU A 15 9.56 8.97 -4.63
C LEU A 15 8.85 9.96 -5.57
N ALA A 16 9.12 9.92 -6.88
CA ALA A 16 8.39 10.70 -7.88
C ALA A 16 6.91 10.36 -7.89
N ALA A 17 6.54 9.06 -7.87
CA ALA A 17 5.15 8.62 -7.85
C ALA A 17 4.42 9.08 -6.57
N PHE A 18 5.08 9.02 -5.42
CA PHE A 18 4.51 9.46 -4.14
C PHE A 18 4.35 10.98 -4.08
N ARG A 19 5.39 11.76 -4.45
CA ARG A 19 5.27 13.23 -4.56
C ARG A 19 4.14 13.63 -5.50
N ARG A 20 4.03 12.94 -6.63
CA ARG A 20 2.96 13.20 -7.60
C ARG A 20 1.59 12.88 -7.01
N ALA A 21 1.42 11.77 -6.32
CA ALA A 21 0.16 11.41 -5.69
C ALA A 21 -0.29 12.44 -4.62
N LEU A 22 0.65 12.94 -3.82
CA LEU A 22 0.40 14.01 -2.85
C LEU A 22 -0.06 15.29 -3.55
N ALA A 23 0.63 15.72 -4.60
CA ALA A 23 0.26 16.89 -5.41
C ALA A 23 -1.10 16.73 -6.10
N ASP A 24 -1.51 15.50 -6.41
CA ASP A 24 -2.78 15.14 -7.03
C ASP A 24 -3.94 14.97 -6.00
N GLY A 25 -3.68 15.23 -4.70
CA GLY A 25 -4.70 15.25 -3.64
C GLY A 25 -5.01 13.90 -2.99
N ALA A 26 -4.06 12.97 -2.97
CA ALA A 26 -4.21 11.70 -2.24
C ALA A 26 -4.23 11.93 -0.71
N ASP A 27 -5.15 11.29 0.01
CA ASP A 27 -5.22 11.30 1.48
C ASP A 27 -4.40 10.18 2.11
N ILE A 28 -4.12 9.12 1.34
CA ILE A 28 -3.38 7.94 1.79
C ILE A 28 -2.42 7.56 0.67
N LEU A 29 -1.13 7.42 0.98
CA LEU A 29 -0.19 6.72 0.10
C LEU A 29 -0.20 5.24 0.44
N GLU A 30 -0.24 4.41 -0.58
CA GLU A 30 -0.07 2.97 -0.43
C GLU A 30 1.23 2.55 -1.11
N THR A 31 1.94 1.60 -0.51
CA THR A 31 3.19 1.02 -1.01
C THR A 31 3.37 -0.42 -0.58
N ASP A 32 4.14 -1.16 -1.36
CA ASP A 32 4.46 -2.57 -1.13
C ASP A 32 5.79 -2.72 -0.41
N LEU A 33 5.84 -3.43 0.73
CA LEU A 33 7.05 -3.64 1.50
C LEU A 33 7.69 -5.00 1.27
N HIS A 34 8.98 -4.97 0.96
CA HIS A 34 9.91 -6.08 1.05
C HIS A 34 11.01 -5.84 2.08
N VAL A 35 11.74 -6.90 2.44
CA VAL A 35 12.86 -6.86 3.39
C VAL A 35 14.12 -7.27 2.64
N THR A 36 15.18 -6.45 2.69
CA THR A 36 16.49 -6.72 2.10
C THR A 36 17.25 -7.81 2.86
N ALA A 37 18.38 -8.30 2.30
CA ALA A 37 19.24 -9.28 2.96
C ALA A 37 19.77 -8.77 4.32
N ASP A 38 20.12 -7.48 4.39
CA ASP A 38 20.61 -6.79 5.59
C ASP A 38 19.47 -6.20 6.45
N GLY A 39 18.20 -6.51 6.09
CA GLY A 39 17.02 -6.29 6.91
C GLY A 39 16.34 -4.94 6.76
N HIS A 40 16.69 -4.09 5.82
CA HIS A 40 15.98 -2.82 5.57
C HIS A 40 14.63 -3.04 4.91
N PHE A 41 13.65 -2.17 5.23
CA PHE A 41 12.36 -2.15 4.55
C PHE A 41 12.43 -1.27 3.32
N VAL A 42 12.09 -1.85 2.15
CA VAL A 42 12.13 -1.20 0.84
C VAL A 42 10.78 -1.30 0.14
N CYS A 43 10.47 -0.27 -0.66
CA CYS A 43 9.19 -0.12 -1.34
C CYS A 43 9.30 -0.60 -2.79
N ILE A 44 8.83 -1.83 -3.05
CA ILE A 44 8.80 -2.46 -4.37
C ILE A 44 7.73 -3.54 -4.37
N HIS A 45 7.00 -3.71 -5.48
CA HIS A 45 5.90 -4.70 -5.53
C HIS A 45 6.40 -6.13 -5.67
N ASP A 46 7.28 -6.38 -6.65
CA ASP A 46 7.74 -7.72 -6.96
C ASP A 46 8.88 -8.13 -6.00
N GLY A 47 8.97 -9.42 -5.71
CA GLY A 47 10.12 -9.96 -4.96
C GLY A 47 11.42 -9.93 -5.73
N THR A 48 11.42 -9.42 -6.99
CA THR A 48 12.59 -9.27 -7.87
C THR A 48 12.65 -7.87 -8.46
N LEU A 49 13.84 -7.47 -8.91
CA LEU A 49 14.13 -6.16 -9.49
C LEU A 49 13.73 -6.02 -10.96
N ASP A 50 13.49 -7.14 -11.64
CA ASP A 50 13.51 -7.30 -13.09
C ASP A 50 12.49 -6.45 -13.85
N ARG A 51 11.30 -6.20 -13.30
CA ARG A 51 10.21 -5.51 -14.00
C ARG A 51 10.31 -3.98 -13.90
N THR A 52 10.66 -3.46 -12.74
CA THR A 52 10.56 -2.01 -12.45
C THR A 52 11.90 -1.31 -12.40
N THR A 53 13.01 -2.06 -12.40
CA THR A 53 14.37 -1.50 -12.33
C THR A 53 15.23 -1.96 -13.50
N ASN A 54 16.42 -1.39 -13.61
CA ASN A 54 17.47 -1.90 -14.51
C ASN A 54 18.31 -3.02 -13.88
N GLY A 55 18.00 -3.43 -12.63
CA GLY A 55 18.62 -4.54 -11.93
C GLY A 55 17.92 -5.87 -12.21
N ARG A 56 18.51 -6.96 -11.69
CA ARG A 56 17.96 -8.33 -11.79
C ARG A 56 18.15 -9.10 -10.49
N GLY A 57 17.27 -10.09 -10.27
CA GLY A 57 17.35 -11.01 -9.14
C GLY A 57 16.51 -10.57 -7.96
N ARG A 58 16.59 -11.33 -6.86
CA ARG A 58 15.70 -11.19 -5.72
C ARG A 58 16.10 -10.05 -4.80
N VAL A 59 15.11 -9.27 -4.37
CA VAL A 59 15.27 -8.20 -3.37
C VAL A 59 15.83 -8.74 -2.05
N ALA A 60 15.31 -9.88 -1.59
CA ALA A 60 15.73 -10.51 -0.34
C ALA A 60 17.19 -11.02 -0.32
N GLU A 61 17.85 -11.09 -1.48
CA GLU A 61 19.25 -11.53 -1.62
C GLU A 61 20.22 -10.34 -1.77
N ARG A 62 19.72 -9.11 -1.76
CA ARG A 62 20.51 -7.87 -1.93
C ARG A 62 20.56 -7.06 -0.64
N SER A 63 21.69 -6.43 -0.37
CA SER A 63 21.80 -5.39 0.64
C SER A 63 21.09 -4.10 0.18
N LEU A 64 20.76 -3.20 1.11
CA LEU A 64 20.26 -1.88 0.73
C LEU A 64 21.23 -1.12 -0.15
N ALA A 65 22.53 -1.19 0.15
CA ALA A 65 23.58 -0.53 -0.63
C ALA A 65 23.61 -1.02 -2.09
N ASP A 66 23.41 -2.34 -2.31
CA ASP A 66 23.29 -2.90 -3.66
C ASP A 66 22.03 -2.40 -4.37
N LEU A 67 20.89 -2.39 -3.68
CA LEU A 67 19.60 -1.95 -4.25
C LEU A 67 19.66 -0.49 -4.71
N LYS A 68 20.35 0.37 -3.96
CA LYS A 68 20.50 1.79 -4.29
C LYS A 68 21.35 2.06 -5.53
N GLN A 69 22.05 1.07 -6.06
CA GLN A 69 22.77 1.20 -7.33
C GLN A 69 21.85 1.06 -8.54
N PHE A 70 20.67 0.44 -8.40
CA PHE A 70 19.73 0.24 -9.48
C PHE A 70 18.75 1.40 -9.62
N ARG A 71 18.39 1.70 -10.87
CA ARG A 71 17.41 2.73 -11.23
C ARG A 71 16.02 2.11 -11.32
N ALA A 72 15.04 2.73 -10.66
CA ALA A 72 13.65 2.29 -10.62
C ALA A 72 12.77 3.06 -11.63
N HIS A 73 13.29 3.28 -12.83
CA HIS A 73 12.65 4.12 -13.85
C HIS A 73 11.59 3.40 -14.70
N TYR A 74 11.46 2.06 -14.58
CA TYR A 74 10.48 1.25 -15.34
C TYR A 74 10.55 1.50 -16.86
N GLY A 75 11.78 1.63 -17.42
CA GLY A 75 12.04 1.93 -18.83
C GLY A 75 11.72 3.37 -19.27
N ARG A 76 11.45 4.29 -18.34
CA ARG A 76 11.09 5.69 -18.60
C ARG A 76 12.29 6.59 -18.31
N ALA A 77 12.94 7.11 -19.37
CA ALA A 77 14.19 7.87 -19.28
C ALA A 77 14.08 9.15 -18.43
N GLU A 78 12.90 9.77 -18.38
CA GLU A 78 12.66 10.97 -17.58
C GLU A 78 12.72 10.73 -16.06
N PHE A 79 12.85 9.47 -15.62
CA PHE A 79 12.96 9.06 -14.23
C PHE A 79 14.27 8.31 -13.92
N GLU A 80 15.33 8.57 -14.68
CA GLU A 80 16.63 7.89 -14.51
C GLU A 80 17.24 8.05 -13.11
N ASP A 81 16.86 9.11 -12.37
CA ASP A 81 17.34 9.35 -11.02
C ASP A 81 16.54 8.65 -9.92
N GLU A 82 15.43 7.98 -10.28
CA GLU A 82 14.61 7.26 -9.31
C GLU A 82 15.25 5.91 -8.95
N HIS A 83 15.23 5.59 -7.66
CA HIS A 83 15.71 4.34 -7.07
C HIS A 83 14.59 3.66 -6.28
N VAL A 84 14.79 2.40 -5.90
CA VAL A 84 13.90 1.72 -4.94
C VAL A 84 14.00 2.46 -3.60
N PRO A 85 12.91 3.09 -3.10
CA PRO A 85 12.97 3.83 -1.86
C PRO A 85 12.89 2.91 -0.65
N THR A 86 13.44 3.38 0.47
CA THR A 86 13.20 2.80 1.80
C THR A 86 11.87 3.30 2.36
N LEU A 87 11.33 2.59 3.36
CA LEU A 87 10.19 3.05 4.14
C LEU A 87 10.43 4.46 4.74
N ALA A 88 11.62 4.69 5.29
CA ALA A 88 11.99 5.99 5.87
C ALA A 88 11.98 7.13 4.83
N GLU A 89 12.47 6.90 3.61
CA GLU A 89 12.44 7.90 2.53
C GLU A 89 11.00 8.22 2.10
N VAL A 90 10.11 7.23 2.04
CA VAL A 90 8.69 7.47 1.74
C VAL A 90 8.02 8.22 2.89
N ALA A 91 8.25 7.81 4.14
CA ALA A 91 7.69 8.46 5.32
C ALA A 91 8.10 9.95 5.42
N ALA A 92 9.33 10.28 5.03
CA ALA A 92 9.83 11.66 5.03
C ALA A 92 9.10 12.60 4.05
N LEU A 93 8.38 12.05 3.06
CA LEU A 93 7.56 12.84 2.13
C LEU A 93 6.19 13.20 2.69
N LEU A 94 5.70 12.48 3.72
CA LEU A 94 4.31 12.54 4.15
C LEU A 94 4.00 13.80 4.95
N PRO A 95 3.09 14.67 4.48
CA PRO A 95 2.48 15.70 5.32
C PRO A 95 1.80 15.10 6.57
N PRO A 96 1.61 15.89 7.64
CA PRO A 96 1.08 15.37 8.91
C PRO A 96 -0.32 14.74 8.82
N ASP A 97 -1.13 15.15 7.86
CA ASP A 97 -2.51 14.73 7.62
C ASP A 97 -2.65 13.55 6.65
N ILE A 98 -1.55 13.09 6.06
CA ILE A 98 -1.56 11.99 5.10
C ILE A 98 -1.22 10.66 5.80
N ALA A 99 -2.03 9.64 5.56
CA ALA A 99 -1.81 8.30 6.07
C ALA A 99 -0.95 7.43 5.14
N LEU A 100 -0.36 6.36 5.69
CA LEU A 100 0.48 5.42 4.97
C LEU A 100 -0.08 4.00 5.09
N ALA A 101 -0.39 3.37 3.96
CA ALA A 101 -0.81 1.99 3.86
C ALA A 101 0.35 1.13 3.34
N LEU A 102 0.68 0.05 4.04
CA LEU A 102 1.87 -0.77 3.79
C LEU A 102 1.45 -2.21 3.51
N GLU A 103 1.51 -2.64 2.24
CA GLU A 103 1.25 -4.03 1.90
C GLU A 103 2.47 -4.91 2.19
N LEU A 104 2.31 -5.92 3.03
CA LEU A 104 3.38 -6.85 3.42
C LEU A 104 3.51 -7.96 2.38
N LYS A 105 4.60 -7.96 1.58
CA LYS A 105 4.77 -8.83 0.41
C LYS A 105 5.54 -10.12 0.67
N THR A 106 6.26 -10.23 1.79
CA THR A 106 7.17 -11.35 2.08
C THR A 106 6.84 -12.07 3.39
N ASP A 107 7.12 -13.37 3.46
CA ASP A 107 6.93 -14.19 4.68
C ASP A 107 7.91 -13.83 5.81
N ARG A 108 8.92 -12.97 5.55
CA ARG A 108 9.71 -12.35 6.62
C ARG A 108 8.83 -11.64 7.65
N PHE A 109 7.65 -11.16 7.27
CA PHE A 109 6.66 -10.58 8.19
C PHE A 109 5.87 -11.61 9.02
N LEU A 110 6.22 -12.89 8.96
CA LEU A 110 5.80 -13.90 9.94
C LEU A 110 6.74 -13.96 11.15
N GLU A 111 7.94 -13.41 11.03
CA GLU A 111 8.94 -13.34 12.09
C GLU A 111 8.62 -12.19 13.07
N PRO A 112 8.36 -12.46 14.37
CA PRO A 112 8.00 -11.40 15.34
C PRO A 112 9.04 -10.29 15.43
N GLU A 113 10.32 -10.60 15.22
CA GLU A 113 11.41 -9.62 15.28
C GLU A 113 11.33 -8.64 14.10
N VAL A 114 11.02 -9.11 12.88
CA VAL A 114 10.81 -8.25 11.71
C VAL A 114 9.60 -7.34 11.93
N CYS A 115 8.52 -7.86 12.52
CA CYS A 115 7.33 -7.07 12.85
C CYS A 115 7.62 -5.99 13.90
N ARG A 116 8.41 -6.30 14.96
CA ARG A 116 8.83 -5.29 15.95
C ARG A 116 9.66 -4.20 15.30
N ARG A 117 10.65 -4.56 14.48
CA ARG A 117 11.48 -3.59 13.75
C ARG A 117 10.67 -2.70 12.83
N LEU A 118 9.64 -3.24 12.14
CA LEU A 118 8.71 -2.42 11.36
C LEU A 118 7.98 -1.40 12.24
N ALA A 119 7.46 -1.84 13.39
CA ALA A 119 6.76 -0.96 14.32
C ALA A 119 7.69 0.13 14.91
N ASP A 120 8.94 -0.22 15.22
CA ASP A 120 9.96 0.69 15.72
C ASP A 120 10.38 1.71 14.65
N GLU A 121 10.57 1.26 13.39
CA GLU A 121 10.88 2.17 12.27
C GLU A 121 9.74 3.15 12.03
N LEU A 122 8.48 2.68 12.01
CA LEU A 122 7.31 3.56 11.88
C LEU A 122 7.22 4.60 13.01
N GLN A 123 7.60 4.23 14.24
CA GLN A 123 7.70 5.15 15.37
C GLN A 123 8.83 6.16 15.16
N ALA A 124 10.01 5.70 14.76
CA ALA A 124 11.20 6.54 14.58
C ALA A 124 11.00 7.59 13.47
N VAL A 125 10.28 7.22 12.38
CA VAL A 125 9.96 8.16 11.28
C VAL A 125 8.68 8.96 11.52
N GLY A 126 8.02 8.81 12.67
CA GLY A 126 6.87 9.62 13.09
C GLY A 126 5.56 9.35 12.36
N VAL A 127 5.37 8.17 11.77
CA VAL A 127 4.15 7.83 11.01
C VAL A 127 3.32 6.71 11.64
N ARG A 128 3.75 6.13 12.77
CA ARG A 128 3.11 4.96 13.39
C ARG A 128 1.62 5.16 13.64
N SER A 129 1.20 6.31 14.14
CA SER A 129 -0.21 6.61 14.47
C SER A 129 -1.12 6.81 13.24
N ARG A 130 -0.54 6.90 12.05
CA ARG A 130 -1.25 7.09 10.79
C ARG A 130 -0.85 6.05 9.73
N ALA A 131 -0.25 4.94 10.17
CA ALA A 131 0.06 3.79 9.33
C ALA A 131 -1.00 2.70 9.49
N VAL A 132 -1.23 1.94 8.42
CA VAL A 132 -1.99 0.69 8.40
C VAL A 132 -1.19 -0.36 7.65
N VAL A 133 -1.11 -1.59 8.15
CA VAL A 133 -0.47 -2.69 7.44
C VAL A 133 -1.51 -3.58 6.77
N LEU A 134 -1.26 -3.95 5.52
CA LEU A 134 -2.16 -4.70 4.67
C LEU A 134 -1.49 -5.99 4.17
N SER A 135 -2.25 -7.04 3.89
CA SER A 135 -1.76 -8.19 3.13
C SER A 135 -2.89 -9.03 2.56
N PHE A 136 -2.62 -9.73 1.46
CA PHE A 136 -3.43 -10.86 0.98
C PHE A 136 -3.24 -12.12 1.85
N HIS A 137 -2.14 -12.19 2.61
CA HIS A 137 -1.82 -13.31 3.49
C HIS A 137 -2.13 -12.92 4.94
N LEU A 138 -3.30 -13.35 5.43
CA LEU A 138 -3.81 -12.98 6.76
C LEU A 138 -2.79 -13.22 7.91
N PRO A 139 -2.01 -14.33 7.93
CA PRO A 139 -1.00 -14.54 8.98
C PRO A 139 0.03 -13.42 9.11
N ARG A 140 0.42 -12.75 8.02
CA ARG A 140 1.39 -11.63 8.08
C ARG A 140 0.85 -10.46 8.90
N VAL A 141 -0.40 -10.05 8.65
CA VAL A 141 -1.01 -8.95 9.40
C VAL A 141 -1.32 -9.35 10.84
N GLN A 142 -1.65 -10.62 11.09
CA GLN A 142 -1.83 -11.16 12.44
C GLN A 142 -0.51 -11.14 13.23
N ALA A 143 0.62 -11.46 12.60
CA ALA A 143 1.94 -11.39 13.23
C ALA A 143 2.31 -9.96 13.64
N VAL A 144 2.03 -8.96 12.79
CA VAL A 144 2.22 -7.54 13.17
C VAL A 144 1.30 -7.17 14.32
N ARG A 145 0.01 -7.52 14.26
CA ARG A 145 -0.97 -7.23 15.31
C ARG A 145 -0.59 -7.83 16.66
N ALA A 146 0.07 -9.00 16.66
CA ALA A 146 0.50 -9.67 17.88
C ALA A 146 1.61 -8.90 18.64
N VAL A 147 2.45 -8.14 17.94
CA VAL A 147 3.58 -7.38 18.53
C VAL A 147 3.33 -5.88 18.60
N ALA A 148 2.44 -5.35 17.77
CA ALA A 148 2.09 -3.93 17.69
C ALA A 148 0.56 -3.77 17.48
N PRO A 149 -0.27 -4.04 18.51
CA PRO A 149 -1.73 -4.06 18.41
C PRO A 149 -2.34 -2.68 18.14
N ASP A 150 -1.59 -1.62 18.34
CA ASP A 150 -1.97 -0.23 18.06
C ASP A 150 -1.90 0.11 16.57
N ILE A 151 -1.16 -0.66 15.75
CA ILE A 151 -1.11 -0.45 14.31
C ILE A 151 -2.31 -1.16 13.66
N PRO A 152 -3.25 -0.42 13.03
CA PRO A 152 -4.36 -1.04 12.34
C PRO A 152 -3.91 -2.02 11.25
N THR A 153 -4.65 -3.11 11.10
CA THR A 153 -4.36 -4.14 10.11
C THR A 153 -5.47 -4.24 9.08
N GLY A 154 -5.14 -4.66 7.85
CA GLY A 154 -6.10 -4.86 6.78
C GLY A 154 -5.85 -6.16 6.02
N TYR A 155 -6.94 -6.80 5.64
CA TYR A 155 -6.93 -8.01 4.82
C TYR A 155 -7.45 -7.73 3.41
N ILE A 156 -6.65 -8.04 2.41
CA ILE A 156 -7.00 -7.92 0.99
C ILE A 156 -7.37 -9.30 0.47
N THR A 157 -8.45 -9.40 -0.32
CA THR A 157 -8.91 -10.69 -0.83
C THR A 157 -9.42 -10.63 -2.26
N MET A 158 -9.07 -11.67 -3.04
CA MET A 158 -9.57 -11.88 -4.40
C MET A 158 -10.81 -12.78 -4.45
N SER A 159 -11.14 -13.48 -3.36
CA SER A 159 -12.12 -14.56 -3.42
C SER A 159 -13.14 -14.60 -2.28
N ASN A 160 -12.92 -13.89 -1.16
CA ASN A 160 -13.83 -13.93 -0.02
C ASN A 160 -14.91 -12.84 -0.12
N PRO A 161 -16.19 -13.18 -0.42
CA PRO A 161 -17.27 -12.21 -0.55
C PRO A 161 -17.91 -11.84 0.81
N TRP A 162 -17.35 -12.26 1.94
CA TRP A 162 -17.93 -12.04 3.26
C TRP A 162 -16.98 -11.22 4.16
N PRO A 163 -17.48 -10.16 4.84
CA PRO A 163 -16.64 -9.30 5.69
C PRO A 163 -16.42 -9.90 7.10
N LEU A 164 -16.18 -11.21 7.19
CA LEU A 164 -16.10 -11.92 8.48
C LEU A 164 -14.66 -12.07 9.02
N VAL A 165 -13.65 -11.68 8.23
CA VAL A 165 -12.25 -11.74 8.66
C VAL A 165 -11.99 -10.69 9.73
N ASP A 166 -11.34 -11.06 10.83
CA ASP A 166 -10.99 -10.15 11.92
C ASP A 166 -9.81 -9.23 11.53
N ALA A 167 -10.14 -8.18 10.78
CA ALA A 167 -9.23 -7.10 10.41
C ALA A 167 -10.02 -5.78 10.33
N PRO A 168 -9.52 -4.67 10.91
CA PRO A 168 -10.16 -3.36 10.86
C PRO A 168 -10.42 -2.82 9.46
N LEU A 169 -9.51 -3.09 8.50
CA LEU A 169 -9.67 -2.72 7.10
C LEU A 169 -9.85 -3.96 6.24
N LEU A 170 -10.82 -3.91 5.34
CA LEU A 170 -11.12 -4.97 4.38
C LEU A 170 -11.00 -4.45 2.95
N GLY A 171 -10.16 -5.12 2.15
CA GLY A 171 -9.90 -4.82 0.74
C GLY A 171 -10.43 -5.91 -0.19
N PRO A 172 -11.75 -6.06 -0.37
CA PRO A 172 -12.29 -7.05 -1.31
C PRO A 172 -12.01 -6.62 -2.75
N PHE A 173 -11.66 -7.59 -3.61
CA PHE A 173 -11.62 -7.38 -5.05
C PHE A 173 -12.99 -6.91 -5.54
N TRP A 174 -13.03 -5.85 -6.34
CA TRP A 174 -14.26 -5.13 -6.65
C TRP A 174 -15.42 -5.99 -7.19
N PRO A 175 -15.23 -7.08 -7.99
CA PRO A 175 -16.34 -7.92 -8.41
C PRO A 175 -17.06 -8.63 -7.27
N LEU A 176 -16.36 -8.86 -6.14
CA LEU A 176 -16.99 -9.44 -4.94
C LEU A 176 -18.06 -8.51 -4.34
N LEU A 177 -17.89 -7.19 -4.52
CA LEU A 177 -18.88 -6.20 -4.09
C LEU A 177 -20.12 -6.18 -5.01
N VAL A 178 -19.96 -6.54 -6.28
CA VAL A 178 -21.09 -6.74 -7.18
C VAL A 178 -21.88 -7.99 -6.79
N LEU A 179 -21.19 -9.07 -6.40
CA LEU A 179 -21.80 -10.30 -5.91
C LEU A 179 -22.46 -10.11 -4.53
N ASN A 180 -21.89 -9.28 -3.68
CA ASN A 180 -22.43 -8.96 -2.35
C ASN A 180 -22.41 -7.44 -2.10
N PRO A 181 -23.39 -6.68 -2.61
CA PRO A 181 -23.44 -5.23 -2.42
C PRO A 181 -23.71 -4.79 -0.97
N LEU A 182 -24.11 -5.72 -0.09
CA LEU A 182 -24.27 -5.46 1.35
C LEU A 182 -22.96 -5.59 2.13
N TYR A 183 -21.86 -5.99 1.47
CA TYR A 183 -20.55 -6.19 2.10
C TYR A 183 -20.10 -4.98 2.95
N PRO A 184 -20.10 -3.73 2.44
CA PRO A 184 -19.65 -2.57 3.23
C PRO A 184 -20.57 -2.28 4.43
N LEU A 185 -21.87 -2.49 4.27
CA LEU A 185 -22.84 -2.34 5.38
C LEU A 185 -22.57 -3.34 6.51
N TRP A 186 -22.28 -4.60 6.15
CA TRP A 186 -21.92 -5.62 7.15
C TRP A 186 -20.58 -5.35 7.78
N ALA A 187 -19.57 -4.97 6.99
CA ALA A 187 -18.25 -4.57 7.49
C ALA A 187 -18.39 -3.46 8.54
N ARG A 188 -19.17 -2.42 8.24
CA ARG A 188 -19.41 -1.29 9.14
C ARG A 188 -20.14 -1.70 10.43
N ARG A 189 -21.10 -2.61 10.37
CA ARG A 189 -21.76 -3.17 11.57
C ARG A 189 -20.80 -3.94 12.47
N LEU A 190 -19.72 -4.46 11.91
CA LEU A 190 -18.65 -5.15 12.63
C LEU A 190 -17.51 -4.21 13.04
N GLY A 191 -17.70 -2.87 12.88
CA GLY A 191 -16.67 -1.87 13.18
C GLY A 191 -15.49 -1.87 12.20
N ARG A 192 -15.70 -2.31 10.95
CA ARG A 192 -14.66 -2.41 9.92
C ARG A 192 -14.88 -1.42 8.80
N VAL A 193 -13.80 -0.97 8.16
CA VAL A 193 -13.83 -0.11 6.97
C VAL A 193 -13.59 -0.92 5.71
N THR A 194 -14.21 -0.50 4.60
CA THR A 194 -14.07 -1.17 3.29
C THR A 194 -13.39 -0.25 2.29
N CYS A 195 -12.29 -0.72 1.71
CA CYS A 195 -11.61 -0.10 0.58
C CYS A 195 -11.53 -1.12 -0.56
N PRO A 196 -12.31 -0.98 -1.64
CA PRO A 196 -12.26 -1.92 -2.76
C PRO A 196 -10.86 -2.05 -3.35
N LEU A 197 -10.43 -3.28 -3.60
CA LEU A 197 -9.27 -3.54 -4.45
C LEU A 197 -9.66 -3.29 -5.91
N ASP A 198 -9.52 -2.06 -6.34
CA ASP A 198 -9.83 -1.58 -7.68
C ASP A 198 -8.88 -0.45 -8.08
N PRO A 199 -7.78 -0.75 -8.79
CA PRO A 199 -6.81 0.26 -9.20
C PRO A 199 -7.36 1.31 -10.20
N THR A 200 -8.49 1.01 -10.87
CA THR A 200 -9.12 1.87 -11.89
C THR A 200 -10.60 2.16 -11.56
N PRO A 201 -10.90 2.82 -10.43
CA PRO A 201 -12.25 2.90 -9.87
C PRO A 201 -13.19 3.90 -10.58
N ASP A 202 -12.68 4.78 -11.44
CA ASP A 202 -13.37 6.00 -11.86
C ASP A 202 -14.77 5.76 -12.45
N SER A 203 -14.92 4.70 -13.26
CA SER A 203 -16.22 4.31 -13.84
C SER A 203 -17.20 3.68 -12.83
N ARG A 204 -16.71 3.27 -11.65
CA ARG A 204 -17.46 2.58 -10.59
C ARG A 204 -17.63 3.42 -9.32
N LEU A 205 -17.18 4.67 -9.29
CA LEU A 205 -17.30 5.54 -8.10
C LEU A 205 -18.75 5.73 -7.66
N TRP A 206 -19.68 5.83 -8.59
CA TRP A 206 -21.12 5.91 -8.28
C TRP A 206 -21.60 4.68 -7.51
N PHE A 207 -21.15 3.48 -7.90
CA PHE A 207 -21.50 2.23 -7.24
C PHE A 207 -20.90 2.15 -5.84
N TYR A 208 -19.61 2.48 -5.66
CA TYR A 208 -18.96 2.48 -4.35
C TYR A 208 -19.59 3.47 -3.37
N ARG A 209 -20.03 4.63 -3.87
CA ARG A 209 -20.80 5.59 -3.08
C ARG A 209 -22.16 5.03 -2.69
N LEU A 210 -22.87 4.39 -3.61
CA LEU A 210 -24.18 3.78 -3.38
C LEU A 210 -24.13 2.70 -2.30
N ILE A 211 -23.15 1.80 -2.35
CA ILE A 211 -23.02 0.70 -1.38
C ILE A 211 -22.30 1.13 -0.09
N GLY A 212 -21.74 2.34 -0.04
CA GLY A 212 -21.14 2.92 1.15
C GLY A 212 -19.72 2.43 1.44
N CYS A 213 -18.84 2.29 0.44
CA CYS A 213 -17.41 2.08 0.65
C CYS A 213 -16.78 3.29 1.36
N ASP A 214 -15.83 3.04 2.25
CA ASP A 214 -15.25 4.07 3.12
C ASP A 214 -14.02 4.74 2.49
N ALA A 215 -13.30 4.04 1.62
CA ALA A 215 -12.13 4.54 0.90
C ALA A 215 -12.12 4.00 -0.54
N ILE A 216 -11.32 4.62 -1.39
CA ILE A 216 -11.12 4.24 -2.79
C ILE A 216 -9.63 4.08 -3.06
N LEU A 217 -9.24 2.95 -3.64
CA LEU A 217 -7.90 2.70 -4.19
C LEU A 217 -7.85 3.19 -5.64
N THR A 218 -6.74 3.82 -6.06
CA THR A 218 -6.58 4.28 -7.45
C THR A 218 -5.13 4.34 -7.89
N ASP A 219 -4.89 3.99 -9.16
CA ASP A 219 -3.62 4.20 -9.86
C ASP A 219 -3.41 5.66 -10.31
N ASN A 220 -4.52 6.44 -10.44
CA ASN A 220 -4.50 7.82 -10.90
C ASN A 220 -5.25 8.74 -9.94
N PRO A 221 -4.61 9.17 -8.83
CA PRO A 221 -5.22 10.05 -7.84
C PRO A 221 -5.83 11.32 -8.46
N LYS A 222 -5.15 11.93 -9.45
CA LYS A 222 -5.62 13.14 -10.12
C LYS A 222 -6.98 12.95 -10.80
N ALA A 223 -7.13 11.88 -11.58
CA ALA A 223 -8.39 11.58 -12.27
C ALA A 223 -9.50 11.26 -11.27
N THR A 224 -9.20 10.41 -10.28
CA THR A 224 -10.16 9.98 -9.27
C THR A 224 -10.61 11.14 -8.37
N CYS A 225 -9.70 12.01 -7.90
CA CYS A 225 -10.06 13.21 -7.12
C CYS A 225 -10.98 14.12 -7.93
N ARG A 226 -10.66 14.36 -9.21
CA ARG A 226 -11.52 15.14 -10.11
C ARG A 226 -12.92 14.51 -10.27
N ALA A 227 -12.99 13.20 -10.49
CA ALA A 227 -14.26 12.46 -10.62
C ALA A 227 -15.08 12.46 -9.32
N LEU A 228 -14.42 12.59 -8.17
CA LEU A 228 -15.08 12.78 -6.86
C LEU A 228 -15.51 14.24 -6.58
N GLY A 229 -15.20 15.18 -7.49
CA GLY A 229 -15.47 16.62 -7.30
C GLY A 229 -14.51 17.30 -6.32
N ARG A 230 -13.38 16.70 -6.02
CA ARG A 230 -12.31 17.30 -5.20
C ARG A 230 -11.40 18.16 -6.08
N LYS A 231 -10.95 19.29 -5.54
CA LYS A 231 -10.02 20.21 -6.21
C LYS A 231 -8.59 19.75 -6.03
#